data_ee39c6f5f0ae6b7c818a2f3c2dda1286
#
_entry.id   ee39c6f5f0ae6b7c818a2f3c2dda1286
#
_cell.length_a   1.000
_cell.length_b   1.000
_cell.length_c   1.000
_cell.angle_alpha   90.00
_cell.angle_beta   90.00
_cell.angle_gamma   90.00
#
_symmetry.space_group_name_H-M   'P 1'
#
loop_
_entity.id
_entity.type
_entity.pdbx_description
1 polymer ?
#
loop_
_entity_poly.entity_id
_entity_poly.type
_entity_poly.pdbx_seq_one_letter_code
_entity_poly.pdbx_strand_id
1 'polypeptide(L)' 'MKAKIIITPKKAVLDPQGKTVQNALAQMGYPGVGAVHVGKYLEIELAGADREAARRQIDEACHKLLSNPVIEDYRFEIE' A
#
# COMPACT_ATOMS: atom_id res chain seq x y z
N MET A 1 -6.84 6.56 -18.53
CA MET A 1 -7.19 5.94 -17.25
C MET A 1 -6.03 6.09 -16.27
N LYS A 2 -6.34 6.04 -15.00
CA LYS A 2 -5.34 6.10 -13.94
C LYS A 2 -5.62 4.97 -12.95
N ALA A 3 -4.60 4.25 -12.53
CA ALA A 3 -4.69 3.26 -11.46
C ALA A 3 -4.12 3.88 -10.19
N LYS A 4 -4.88 3.79 -9.10
CA LYS A 4 -4.44 4.20 -7.77
C LYS A 4 -4.28 2.96 -6.92
N ILE A 5 -3.08 2.73 -6.42
CA ILE A 5 -2.71 1.49 -5.75
C ILE A 5 -2.24 1.79 -4.34
N ILE A 6 -2.79 1.09 -3.37
CA ILE A 6 -2.38 1.19 -1.97
C ILE A 6 -1.80 -0.15 -1.54
N ILE A 7 -0.58 -0.14 -1.04
CA ILE A 7 0.13 -1.32 -0.58
C ILE A 7 0.43 -1.15 0.90
N THR A 8 0.00 -2.12 1.71
CA THR A 8 0.17 -2.07 3.16
C THR A 8 0.81 -3.36 3.67
N PRO A 9 1.60 -3.30 4.77
CA PRO A 9 2.13 -4.51 5.36
C PRO A 9 1.01 -5.36 5.97
N LYS A 10 1.17 -6.68 5.92
CA LYS A 10 0.25 -7.59 6.61
C LYS A 10 0.37 -7.40 8.11
N LYS A 11 -0.74 -7.58 8.84
CA LYS A 11 -0.79 -7.33 10.28
C LYS A 11 0.21 -8.17 11.07
N ALA A 12 0.48 -9.38 10.63
CA ALA A 12 1.37 -10.31 11.31
C ALA A 12 2.85 -10.04 11.04
N VAL A 13 3.17 -9.10 10.15
CA VAL A 13 4.55 -8.79 9.77
C VAL A 13 5.09 -7.66 10.61
N LEU A 14 6.33 -7.80 11.07
CA LEU A 14 7.05 -6.72 11.76
C LEU A 14 7.23 -5.53 10.81
N ASP A 15 6.86 -4.34 11.28
CA ASP A 15 6.99 -3.11 10.52
C ASP A 15 7.93 -2.14 11.26
N PRO A 16 9.24 -2.20 10.99
CA PRO A 16 10.21 -1.36 11.69
C PRO A 16 9.98 0.13 11.49
N GLN A 17 9.52 0.55 10.30
CA GLN A 17 9.23 1.96 10.04
C GLN A 17 8.03 2.43 10.83
N GLY A 18 6.96 1.64 10.86
CA GLY A 18 5.78 1.95 11.66
C GLY A 18 6.10 2.02 13.14
N LYS A 19 6.93 1.12 13.62
CA LYS A 19 7.36 1.12 15.04
C LYS A 19 8.15 2.38 15.39
N THR A 20 9.04 2.81 14.51
CA THR A 20 9.81 4.05 14.69
C THR A 20 8.89 5.26 14.76
N VAL A 21 7.92 5.35 13.87
CA VAL A 21 6.94 6.45 13.88
C VAL A 21 6.11 6.43 15.17
N GLN A 22 5.67 5.25 15.57
CA GLN A 22 4.89 5.08 16.81
C GLN A 22 5.68 5.57 18.02
N ASN A 23 6.96 5.19 18.14
CA ASN A 23 7.81 5.61 19.23
C ASN A 23 8.04 7.13 19.24
N ALA A 24 8.26 7.71 18.07
CA ALA A 24 8.43 9.16 17.93
C ALA A 24 7.19 9.93 18.38
N LEU A 25 6.00 9.45 17.97
CA LEU A 25 4.76 10.09 18.38
C LEU A 25 4.53 10.00 19.89
N ALA A 26 4.88 8.87 20.49
CA ALA A 26 4.79 8.71 21.93
C ALA A 26 5.72 9.67 22.67
N GLN A 27 6.95 9.84 22.17
CA GLN A 27 7.92 10.77 22.75
C GLN A 27 7.50 12.22 22.60
N MET A 28 6.75 12.55 21.56
CA MET A 28 6.21 13.90 21.36
C MET A 28 4.99 14.19 22.24
N GLY A 29 4.53 13.22 22.99
CA GLY A 29 3.44 13.41 23.94
C GLY A 29 2.04 13.27 23.36
N TYR A 30 1.88 12.63 22.21
CA TYR A 30 0.56 12.37 21.66
C TYR A 30 -0.06 11.16 22.36
N PRO A 31 -1.13 11.34 23.14
CA PRO A 31 -1.78 10.22 23.82
C PRO A 31 -2.65 9.42 22.86
N GLY A 32 -2.84 8.15 23.18
CA GLY A 32 -3.78 7.31 22.45
C GLY A 32 -3.29 6.78 21.11
N VAL A 33 -2.01 6.98 20.79
CA VAL A 33 -1.44 6.43 19.56
C VAL A 33 -1.19 4.94 19.73
N GLY A 34 -1.87 4.13 18.92
CA GLY A 34 -1.66 2.70 18.87
C GLY A 34 -0.63 2.30 17.81
N ALA A 35 -0.81 1.13 17.23
CA ALA A 35 0.09 0.63 16.20
C ALA A 35 0.09 1.55 14.97
N VAL A 36 1.27 1.77 14.42
CA VAL A 36 1.47 2.56 13.20
C VAL A 36 2.04 1.65 12.12
N HIS A 37 1.45 1.68 10.94
CA HIS A 37 1.88 0.91 9.78
C HIS A 37 2.21 1.84 8.64
N VAL A 38 3.37 1.63 8.02
CA VAL A 38 3.83 2.43 6.89
C VAL A 38 3.62 1.63 5.61
N GLY A 39 2.89 2.19 4.66
CA GLY A 39 2.62 1.58 3.37
C GLY A 39 3.09 2.46 2.22
N LYS A 40 2.68 2.08 1.01
CA LYS A 40 3.01 2.80 -0.21
C LYS A 40 1.74 3.15 -0.98
N TYR A 41 1.79 4.27 -1.67
CA TYR A 41 0.73 4.68 -2.60
C TYR A 41 1.35 4.95 -3.96
N LEU A 42 0.79 4.33 -5.00
CA LEU A 42 1.26 4.53 -6.37
C LEU A 42 0.12 5.00 -7.27
N GLU A 43 0.46 5.89 -8.20
CA GLU A 43 -0.44 6.27 -9.28
C GLU A 43 0.20 5.88 -10.59
N ILE A 44 -0.53 5.15 -11.43
CA ILE A 44 -0.04 4.72 -12.74
C ILE A 44 -1.00 5.23 -13.79
N GLU A 45 -0.48 6.00 -14.74
CA GLU A 45 -1.25 6.44 -15.90
C GLU A 45 -1.29 5.33 -16.93
N LEU A 46 -2.48 5.05 -17.45
CA LEU A 46 -2.71 3.98 -18.41
C LEU A 46 -3.30 4.55 -19.68
N ALA A 47 -2.74 4.15 -20.83
CA ALA A 47 -3.34 4.45 -22.11
C ALA A 47 -4.48 3.47 -22.40
N GLY A 48 -5.42 3.90 -23.26
CA GLY A 48 -6.52 3.05 -23.69
C GLY A 48 -7.80 3.27 -22.90
N ALA A 49 -8.83 2.52 -23.27
CA ALA A 49 -10.17 2.68 -22.71
C ALA A 49 -10.77 1.36 -22.20
N ASP A 50 -10.05 0.25 -22.27
CA ASP A 50 -10.54 -1.05 -21.82
C ASP A 50 -10.26 -1.22 -20.33
N ARG A 51 -11.26 -0.93 -19.53
CA ARG A 51 -11.17 -0.98 -18.07
C ARG A 51 -10.88 -2.40 -17.56
N GLU A 52 -11.46 -3.42 -18.18
CA GLU A 52 -11.23 -4.80 -17.77
C GLU A 52 -9.81 -5.27 -18.03
N ALA A 53 -9.25 -4.92 -19.18
CA ALA A 53 -7.85 -5.23 -19.48
C ALA A 53 -6.91 -4.50 -18.52
N ALA A 54 -7.20 -3.23 -18.23
CA ALA A 54 -6.43 -2.45 -17.28
C ALA A 54 -6.47 -3.08 -15.88
N ARG A 55 -7.63 -3.51 -15.43
CA ARG A 55 -7.81 -4.14 -14.12
C ARG A 55 -6.95 -5.40 -13.99
N ARG A 56 -7.00 -6.27 -15.00
CA ARG A 56 -6.18 -7.49 -14.99
C ARG A 56 -4.69 -7.20 -15.01
N GLN A 57 -4.29 -6.22 -15.82
CA GLN A 57 -2.90 -5.82 -15.92
C GLN A 57 -2.37 -5.27 -14.60
N ILE A 58 -3.12 -4.41 -13.94
CA ILE A 58 -2.72 -3.81 -12.67
C ILE A 58 -2.72 -4.86 -11.55
N ASP A 59 -3.69 -5.75 -11.51
CA ASP A 59 -3.70 -6.83 -10.52
C ASP A 59 -2.47 -7.71 -10.65
N GLU A 60 -2.13 -8.11 -11.86
CA GLU A 60 -0.94 -8.91 -12.14
C GLU A 60 0.34 -8.15 -11.76
N ALA A 61 0.43 -6.87 -12.11
CA ALA A 61 1.59 -6.04 -11.79
C ALA A 61 1.76 -5.89 -10.26
N CYS A 62 0.67 -5.69 -9.54
CA CYS A 62 0.71 -5.62 -8.07
C CYS A 62 1.24 -6.92 -7.48
N HIS A 63 0.74 -8.05 -7.97
CA HIS A 63 1.12 -9.36 -7.44
C HIS A 63 2.59 -9.71 -7.75
N LYS A 64 3.08 -9.36 -8.94
CA LYS A 64 4.41 -9.78 -9.41
C LYS A 64 5.52 -8.80 -9.10
N LEU A 65 5.22 -7.51 -9.01
CA LEU A 65 6.25 -6.48 -8.95
C LEU A 65 6.02 -5.43 -7.86
N LEU A 66 4.81 -4.87 -7.80
CA LEU A 66 4.58 -3.67 -7.01
C LEU A 66 4.45 -3.96 -5.52
N SER A 67 4.03 -5.16 -5.16
CA SER A 67 3.97 -5.59 -3.77
C SER A 67 4.73 -6.89 -3.59
N ASN A 68 5.03 -7.22 -2.34
CA ASN A 68 5.52 -8.54 -1.98
C ASN A 68 4.36 -9.29 -1.32
N PRO A 69 3.69 -10.23 -2.03
CA PRO A 69 2.47 -10.87 -1.51
C PRO A 69 2.69 -11.70 -0.25
N VAL A 70 3.92 -12.04 0.07
CA VAL A 70 4.24 -12.78 1.31
C VAL A 70 4.04 -11.90 2.54
N ILE A 71 4.39 -10.62 2.44
CA ILE A 71 4.41 -9.69 3.57
C ILE A 71 3.52 -8.47 3.39
N GLU A 72 2.93 -8.28 2.22
CA GLU A 72 2.13 -7.10 1.91
C GLU A 72 0.77 -7.48 1.32
N ASP A 73 -0.22 -6.65 1.61
CA ASP A 73 -1.50 -6.66 0.94
C ASP A 73 -1.60 -5.45 0.01
N TYR A 74 -2.42 -5.55 -1.01
CA TYR A 74 -2.64 -4.42 -1.90
C TYR A 74 -4.12 -4.29 -2.25
N ARG A 75 -4.51 -3.07 -2.61
CA ARG A 75 -5.81 -2.79 -3.21
C ARG A 75 -5.62 -1.68 -4.24
N PHE A 76 -6.50 -1.63 -5.22
CA PHE A 76 -6.40 -0.61 -6.26
C PHE A 76 -7.79 -0.28 -6.82
N GLU A 77 -7.85 0.88 -7.46
CA GLU A 77 -9.02 1.28 -8.24
C GLU A 77 -8.56 1.88 -9.57
N ILE A 78 -9.39 1.75 -10.58
CA ILE A 78 -9.15 2.32 -11.91
C ILE A 78 -10.13 3.47 -12.11
N GLU A 79 -9.58 4.65 -12.37
CA GLU A 79 -10.38 5.85 -12.68
C GLU A 79 -10.43 6.12 -14.16
#